data_b5c95fa65d0a0704b0991912b1c4930e
#
_entry.id   b5c95fa65d0a0704b0991912b1c4930e
#
_cell.length_a   1.000
_cell.length_b   1.000
_cell.length_c   1.000
_cell.angle_alpha   90.00
_cell.angle_beta   90.00
_cell.angle_gamma   90.00
#
_symmetry.space_group_name_H-M   'P 1'
#
loop_
_entity.id
_entity.type
_entity.pdbx_description
1 polymer ?
#
loop_
_entity_poly.entity_id
_entity_poly.type
_entity_poly.pdbx_seq_one_letter_code
_entity_poly.pdbx_strand_id
1 'polypeptide(L)'
;MKKRSIYCGLVTEELVGKEITLHGWVQKRRDHGGVIFIDLRDREGVMQVVFNPQHNQAAFEIADTLRPEYVIEVTGTVALRGEGLTNPNLKTGSMELEVHHVESLAKAKTPPIYIEDDKVASDELRMKYRYLDMRRKPVLENLRLRHKTTRAIREYLDTEGFIDVETPYLAKSTPEGARDYLVPSRVHEGSFYALPQSPQTFKQLLMGGGLDRYYQIVRCFRDEDLRGDRQPEFTQVDIETSFLSAEEIQEMMEGLLKKVMKDTLGVEVATPFPRLSFAEAMSRYGNDKPDTRFALELIDVADIVKDSDLKVFSTVVENGGHVKALNLKGLADEYSRKDADSLAQFVAKYGAKGLAWLKVEEDGLKGPIAKFLVNQETALRERLDAEVGDIIFFCADKPSVVAQSLSELRLHFGRKHELIDKTKFNFLWVVDWPLLEYDEDANRYQAMHHPFTRPVNEDFNALLENPAAAKAQAYDIVLNGYELGGGSLRIYRRDMQEAMFEVLGFTKESAQEQFGFLMDALDYGFPPHGGIALGLDRLVMLLAGEDNIREVIAFPKNGSAMDTMTQAPSPVSEQQLQELSLKIR
;
A
#
# COMPACT_ATOMS: atom_id res chain seq x y z
N MET A 1 -32.85 2.21 -28.12
CA MET A 1 -32.39 1.68 -26.83
C MET A 1 -33.43 1.95 -25.76
N LYS A 2 -33.91 0.90 -25.09
CA LYS A 2 -34.88 1.01 -24.00
C LYS A 2 -34.18 1.33 -22.68
N LYS A 3 -34.92 1.86 -21.71
CA LYS A 3 -34.39 2.07 -20.35
C LYS A 3 -34.12 0.74 -19.69
N ARG A 4 -32.93 0.57 -19.07
CA ARG A 4 -32.62 -0.61 -18.22
C ARG A 4 -33.61 -0.68 -17.07
N SER A 5 -34.22 -1.85 -16.87
CA SER A 5 -35.10 -2.08 -15.73
C SER A 5 -34.32 -2.31 -14.44
N ILE A 6 -33.28 -3.16 -14.53
CA ILE A 6 -32.42 -3.57 -13.41
C ILE A 6 -31.09 -4.09 -13.96
N TYR A 7 -30.06 -4.19 -13.12
CA TYR A 7 -28.80 -4.88 -13.47
C TYR A 7 -28.98 -6.40 -13.49
N CYS A 8 -28.22 -7.08 -14.35
CA CYS A 8 -28.29 -8.54 -14.52
C CYS A 8 -28.14 -9.30 -13.20
N GLY A 9 -27.11 -8.97 -12.43
CA GLY A 9 -26.85 -9.65 -11.15
C GLY A 9 -27.78 -9.29 -9.98
N LEU A 10 -28.68 -8.34 -10.19
CA LEU A 10 -29.65 -7.90 -9.17
C LEU A 10 -31.09 -8.41 -9.41
N VAL A 11 -31.31 -9.21 -10.44
CA VAL A 11 -32.61 -9.83 -10.69
C VAL A 11 -32.92 -10.80 -9.56
N THR A 12 -34.15 -10.72 -9.01
CA THR A 12 -34.63 -11.56 -7.91
C THR A 12 -35.90 -12.31 -8.31
N GLU A 13 -36.25 -13.35 -7.54
CA GLU A 13 -37.45 -14.16 -7.78
C GLU A 13 -38.76 -13.36 -7.69
N GLU A 14 -38.74 -12.19 -7.03
CA GLU A 14 -39.90 -11.27 -6.99
C GLU A 14 -40.26 -10.69 -8.37
N LEU A 15 -39.34 -10.81 -9.33
CA LEU A 15 -39.53 -10.36 -10.73
C LEU A 15 -40.05 -11.48 -11.64
N VAL A 16 -40.22 -12.70 -11.16
CA VAL A 16 -40.79 -13.82 -11.94
C VAL A 16 -42.16 -13.44 -12.48
N GLY A 17 -42.36 -13.67 -13.78
CA GLY A 17 -43.58 -13.29 -14.51
C GLY A 17 -43.62 -11.85 -14.98
N LYS A 18 -42.65 -11.02 -14.61
CA LYS A 18 -42.57 -9.61 -15.07
C LYS A 18 -41.67 -9.47 -16.29
N GLU A 19 -42.05 -8.57 -17.17
CA GLU A 19 -41.21 -8.16 -18.31
C GLU A 19 -40.17 -7.15 -17.84
N ILE A 20 -38.90 -7.41 -18.17
CA ILE A 20 -37.77 -6.54 -17.87
C ILE A 20 -36.86 -6.35 -19.07
N THR A 21 -36.12 -5.24 -19.09
CA THR A 21 -35.07 -4.94 -20.07
C THR A 21 -33.70 -4.97 -19.39
N LEU A 22 -32.78 -5.75 -19.93
CA LEU A 22 -31.40 -5.87 -19.47
C LEU A 22 -30.43 -5.40 -20.58
N HIS A 23 -29.28 -4.91 -20.14
CA HIS A 23 -28.16 -4.53 -21.03
C HIS A 23 -26.88 -5.16 -20.49
N GLY A 24 -26.03 -5.66 -21.37
CA GLY A 24 -24.76 -6.23 -20.96
C GLY A 24 -23.95 -6.77 -22.11
N TRP A 25 -22.88 -7.46 -21.74
CA TRP A 25 -21.99 -8.16 -22.64
C TRP A 25 -22.36 -9.65 -22.69
N VAL A 26 -22.31 -10.24 -23.88
CA VAL A 26 -22.39 -11.68 -24.06
C VAL A 26 -21.12 -12.31 -23.48
N GLN A 27 -21.22 -12.96 -22.33
CA GLN A 27 -20.08 -13.65 -21.73
C GLN A 27 -19.88 -15.03 -22.35
N LYS A 28 -20.95 -15.81 -22.43
CA LYS A 28 -20.92 -17.17 -22.97
C LYS A 28 -22.20 -17.44 -23.74
N ARG A 29 -22.07 -18.12 -24.88
CA ARG A 29 -23.19 -18.58 -25.70
C ARG A 29 -23.14 -20.10 -25.78
N ARG A 30 -24.25 -20.75 -25.57
CA ARG A 30 -24.46 -22.20 -25.69
C ARG A 30 -25.68 -22.47 -26.57
N ASP A 31 -25.62 -23.52 -27.38
CA ASP A 31 -26.74 -24.03 -28.15
C ASP A 31 -27.03 -25.45 -27.66
N HIS A 32 -28.23 -25.69 -27.19
CA HIS A 32 -28.68 -26.99 -26.73
C HIS A 32 -30.08 -27.30 -27.27
N GLY A 33 -30.17 -28.32 -28.16
CA GLY A 33 -31.46 -28.76 -28.65
C GLY A 33 -32.23 -27.72 -29.45
N GLY A 34 -31.55 -26.79 -30.11
CA GLY A 34 -32.16 -25.75 -30.90
C GLY A 34 -32.65 -24.54 -30.07
N VAL A 35 -32.23 -24.45 -28.83
CA VAL A 35 -32.45 -23.29 -27.96
C VAL A 35 -31.09 -22.65 -27.62
N ILE A 36 -30.99 -21.34 -27.75
CA ILE A 36 -29.76 -20.59 -27.44
C ILE A 36 -29.84 -20.02 -26.03
N PHE A 37 -28.80 -20.30 -25.24
CA PHE A 37 -28.60 -19.77 -23.90
C PHE A 37 -27.42 -18.81 -23.92
N ILE A 38 -27.60 -17.61 -23.39
CA ILE A 38 -26.54 -16.61 -23.25
C ILE A 38 -26.42 -16.21 -21.79
N ASP A 39 -25.19 -16.24 -21.28
CA ASP A 39 -24.84 -15.61 -20.02
C ASP A 39 -24.57 -14.13 -20.29
N LEU A 40 -25.53 -13.28 -19.93
CA LEU A 40 -25.45 -11.83 -20.09
C LEU A 40 -24.84 -11.22 -18.83
N ARG A 41 -23.69 -10.56 -19.00
CA ARG A 41 -22.91 -9.99 -17.89
C ARG A 41 -23.01 -8.48 -17.88
N ASP A 42 -23.16 -7.93 -16.70
CA ASP A 42 -22.90 -6.53 -16.40
C ASP A 42 -22.06 -6.39 -15.11
N ARG A 43 -21.90 -5.19 -14.59
CA ARG A 43 -21.09 -4.95 -13.39
C ARG A 43 -21.62 -5.60 -12.11
N GLU A 44 -22.90 -5.96 -12.06
CA GLU A 44 -23.53 -6.55 -10.87
C GLU A 44 -23.53 -8.08 -10.92
N GLY A 45 -23.29 -8.66 -12.08
CA GLY A 45 -23.19 -10.11 -12.26
C GLY A 45 -23.73 -10.60 -13.58
N VAL A 46 -24.23 -11.84 -13.58
CA VAL A 46 -24.66 -12.55 -14.77
C VAL A 46 -26.11 -12.97 -14.65
N MET A 47 -26.86 -12.85 -15.73
CA MET A 47 -28.20 -13.39 -15.90
C MET A 47 -28.24 -14.29 -17.13
N GLN A 48 -28.75 -15.52 -16.99
CA GLN A 48 -29.01 -16.35 -18.15
C GLN A 48 -30.19 -15.81 -18.94
N VAL A 49 -30.03 -15.62 -20.23
CA VAL A 49 -31.09 -15.22 -21.14
C VAL A 49 -31.29 -16.29 -22.19
N VAL A 50 -32.54 -16.61 -22.50
CA VAL A 50 -32.93 -17.79 -23.31
C VAL A 50 -33.67 -17.34 -24.55
N PHE A 51 -33.24 -17.88 -25.69
CA PHE A 51 -33.84 -17.66 -27.01
C PHE A 51 -34.39 -18.97 -27.53
N ASN A 52 -35.71 -19.10 -27.46
CA ASN A 52 -36.43 -20.27 -27.95
C ASN A 52 -37.13 -19.89 -29.28
N PRO A 53 -36.80 -20.56 -30.41
CA PRO A 53 -37.40 -20.24 -31.71
C PRO A 53 -38.90 -20.48 -31.76
N GLN A 54 -39.42 -21.37 -30.90
CA GLN A 54 -40.87 -21.61 -30.78
C GLN A 54 -41.62 -20.40 -30.14
N HIS A 55 -40.93 -19.63 -29.30
CA HIS A 55 -41.51 -18.44 -28.69
C HIS A 55 -41.28 -17.19 -29.55
N ASN A 56 -40.07 -17.00 -30.10
CA ASN A 56 -39.77 -15.88 -30.98
C ASN A 56 -38.64 -16.25 -31.96
N GLN A 57 -38.99 -16.55 -33.20
CA GLN A 57 -38.05 -16.93 -34.26
C GLN A 57 -37.09 -15.78 -34.61
N ALA A 58 -37.58 -14.54 -34.69
CA ALA A 58 -36.75 -13.40 -35.06
C ALA A 58 -35.68 -13.08 -33.99
N ALA A 59 -36.01 -13.19 -32.70
CA ALA A 59 -35.03 -13.04 -31.63
C ALA A 59 -33.99 -14.18 -31.66
N PHE A 60 -34.42 -15.40 -31.94
CA PHE A 60 -33.51 -16.55 -32.09
C PHE A 60 -32.51 -16.35 -33.23
N GLU A 61 -32.95 -15.89 -34.40
CA GLU A 61 -32.07 -15.64 -35.57
C GLU A 61 -31.02 -14.58 -35.25
N ILE A 62 -31.37 -13.52 -34.49
CA ILE A 62 -30.39 -12.54 -34.03
C ILE A 62 -29.43 -13.17 -33.03
N ALA A 63 -29.93 -13.95 -32.06
CA ALA A 63 -29.10 -14.63 -31.06
C ALA A 63 -28.07 -15.60 -31.68
N ASP A 64 -28.39 -16.23 -32.81
CA ASP A 64 -27.45 -17.11 -33.55
C ASP A 64 -26.22 -16.35 -34.10
N THR A 65 -26.38 -15.06 -34.37
CA THR A 65 -25.28 -14.17 -34.82
C THR A 65 -24.42 -13.61 -33.70
N LEU A 66 -24.86 -13.67 -32.45
CA LEU A 66 -24.16 -13.10 -31.32
C LEU A 66 -22.88 -13.88 -30.99
N ARG A 67 -21.85 -13.15 -30.59
CA ARG A 67 -20.54 -13.69 -30.22
C ARG A 67 -20.09 -13.12 -28.87
N PRO A 68 -19.14 -13.74 -28.17
CA PRO A 68 -18.62 -13.22 -26.90
C PRO A 68 -18.21 -11.75 -26.99
N GLU A 69 -18.50 -11.04 -25.90
CA GLU A 69 -18.25 -9.60 -25.71
C GLU A 69 -19.06 -8.66 -26.62
N TYR A 70 -20.03 -9.15 -27.41
CA TYR A 70 -21.01 -8.27 -28.02
C TYR A 70 -21.86 -7.60 -26.95
N VAL A 71 -22.16 -6.34 -27.13
CA VAL A 71 -23.08 -5.58 -26.27
C VAL A 71 -24.50 -5.72 -26.81
N ILE A 72 -25.41 -6.20 -25.97
CA ILE A 72 -26.80 -6.39 -26.35
C ILE A 72 -27.79 -5.77 -25.37
N GLU A 73 -28.94 -5.40 -25.91
CA GLU A 73 -30.17 -5.12 -25.18
C GLU A 73 -31.11 -6.30 -25.34
N VAL A 74 -31.68 -6.79 -24.26
CA VAL A 74 -32.71 -7.84 -24.27
C VAL A 74 -33.91 -7.42 -23.46
N THR A 75 -35.11 -7.70 -23.97
CA THR A 75 -36.37 -7.57 -23.23
C THR A 75 -37.06 -8.93 -23.19
N GLY A 76 -37.51 -9.32 -22.04
CA GLY A 76 -38.15 -10.63 -21.88
C GLY A 76 -38.85 -10.78 -20.53
N THR A 77 -39.43 -11.94 -20.30
CA THR A 77 -40.10 -12.28 -19.05
C THR A 77 -39.19 -13.10 -18.16
N VAL A 78 -39.07 -12.73 -16.90
CA VAL A 78 -38.31 -13.53 -15.91
C VAL A 78 -39.06 -14.80 -15.59
N ALA A 79 -38.38 -15.94 -15.69
CA ALA A 79 -38.91 -17.27 -15.39
C ALA A 79 -37.98 -18.01 -14.42
N LEU A 80 -38.52 -18.95 -13.67
CA LEU A 80 -37.71 -19.92 -12.92
C LEU A 80 -37.15 -20.96 -13.90
N ARG A 81 -35.91 -21.37 -13.70
CA ARG A 81 -35.32 -22.49 -14.42
C ARG A 81 -36.05 -23.79 -14.05
N GLY A 82 -36.08 -24.73 -15.00
CA GLY A 82 -36.69 -26.03 -14.74
C GLY A 82 -36.07 -26.77 -13.54
N GLU A 83 -36.80 -27.72 -13.03
CA GLU A 83 -36.35 -28.54 -11.89
C GLU A 83 -34.98 -29.18 -12.18
N GLY A 84 -34.05 -29.06 -11.24
CA GLY A 84 -32.69 -29.57 -11.36
C GLY A 84 -31.74 -28.72 -12.23
N LEU A 85 -32.21 -27.58 -12.81
CA LEU A 85 -31.40 -26.69 -13.68
C LEU A 85 -30.87 -25.45 -12.97
N THR A 86 -31.06 -25.31 -11.68
CA THR A 86 -30.53 -24.23 -10.88
C THR A 86 -29.00 -24.26 -10.88
N ASN A 87 -28.37 -23.11 -11.18
CA ASN A 87 -26.92 -22.97 -11.10
C ASN A 87 -26.51 -22.34 -9.77
N PRO A 88 -25.93 -23.11 -8.82
CA PRO A 88 -25.58 -22.60 -7.50
C PRO A 88 -24.41 -21.60 -7.52
N ASN A 89 -23.66 -21.53 -8.63
CA ASN A 89 -22.53 -20.62 -8.77
C ASN A 89 -22.94 -19.19 -9.20
N LEU A 90 -24.20 -19.00 -9.54
CA LEU A 90 -24.73 -17.68 -9.92
C LEU A 90 -25.76 -17.23 -8.88
N LYS A 91 -25.67 -15.97 -8.48
CA LYS A 91 -26.65 -15.33 -7.59
C LYS A 91 -28.08 -15.37 -8.17
N THR A 92 -28.18 -15.30 -9.49
CA THR A 92 -29.43 -15.37 -10.26
C THR A 92 -29.71 -16.78 -10.79
N GLY A 93 -29.03 -17.79 -10.27
CA GLY A 93 -28.97 -19.12 -10.86
C GLY A 93 -30.26 -19.92 -10.84
N SER A 94 -31.27 -19.53 -10.04
CA SER A 94 -32.62 -20.13 -10.06
C SER A 94 -33.50 -19.58 -11.19
N MET A 95 -33.09 -18.49 -11.85
CA MET A 95 -33.88 -17.76 -12.83
C MET A 95 -33.22 -17.70 -14.20
N GLU A 96 -34.05 -17.38 -15.19
CA GLU A 96 -33.65 -17.05 -16.55
C GLU A 96 -34.59 -16.01 -17.14
N LEU A 97 -34.15 -15.30 -18.18
CA LEU A 97 -34.98 -14.35 -18.92
C LEU A 97 -35.40 -15.00 -20.24
N GLU A 98 -36.68 -15.25 -20.42
CA GLU A 98 -37.27 -15.66 -21.70
C GLU A 98 -37.37 -14.44 -22.62
N VAL A 99 -36.50 -14.37 -23.64
CA VAL A 99 -36.33 -13.17 -24.44
C VAL A 99 -37.41 -13.05 -25.51
N HIS A 100 -38.07 -11.89 -25.58
CA HIS A 100 -39.02 -11.51 -26.63
C HIS A 100 -38.42 -10.56 -27.63
N HIS A 101 -37.45 -9.72 -27.24
CA HIS A 101 -36.77 -8.77 -28.11
C HIS A 101 -35.30 -8.69 -27.79
N VAL A 102 -34.49 -8.61 -28.83
CA VAL A 102 -33.04 -8.44 -28.72
C VAL A 102 -32.52 -7.46 -29.76
N GLU A 103 -31.58 -6.63 -29.36
CA GLU A 103 -30.86 -5.71 -30.24
C GLU A 103 -29.35 -5.84 -29.97
N SER A 104 -28.58 -6.03 -31.04
CA SER A 104 -27.10 -5.97 -30.96
C SER A 104 -26.68 -4.51 -31.04
N LEU A 105 -26.24 -3.94 -29.92
CA LEU A 105 -25.85 -2.54 -29.82
C LEU A 105 -24.42 -2.30 -30.33
N ALA A 106 -23.52 -3.24 -30.05
CA ALA A 106 -22.14 -3.17 -30.53
C ALA A 106 -21.55 -4.56 -30.70
N LYS A 107 -20.84 -4.75 -31.79
CA LYS A 107 -20.07 -5.97 -32.07
C LYS A 107 -18.68 -5.87 -31.46
N ALA A 108 -18.05 -7.00 -31.18
CA ALA A 108 -16.69 -7.10 -30.68
C ALA A 108 -15.83 -7.97 -31.60
N LYS A 109 -14.55 -7.62 -31.70
CA LYS A 109 -13.52 -8.55 -32.17
C LYS A 109 -13.21 -9.52 -31.04
N THR A 110 -12.52 -10.63 -31.35
CA THR A 110 -11.99 -11.52 -30.32
C THR A 110 -11.08 -10.72 -29.37
N PRO A 111 -11.39 -10.66 -28.07
CA PRO A 111 -10.57 -9.92 -27.14
C PRO A 111 -9.15 -10.47 -27.05
N PRO A 112 -8.13 -9.61 -26.89
CA PRO A 112 -6.74 -10.03 -26.72
C PRO A 112 -6.44 -10.68 -25.37
N ILE A 113 -7.37 -10.55 -24.41
CA ILE A 113 -7.33 -11.18 -23.08
C ILE A 113 -8.66 -11.89 -22.81
N TYR A 114 -8.62 -12.95 -22.03
CA TYR A 114 -9.85 -13.61 -21.57
C TYR A 114 -10.53 -12.81 -20.47
N ILE A 115 -11.85 -12.63 -20.59
CA ILE A 115 -12.68 -11.98 -19.54
C ILE A 115 -13.23 -13.08 -18.62
N GLU A 116 -12.33 -13.86 -18.04
CA GLU A 116 -12.62 -14.95 -17.11
C GLU A 116 -11.77 -14.77 -15.84
N ASP A 117 -12.31 -15.13 -14.68
CA ASP A 117 -11.67 -14.85 -13.38
C ASP A 117 -10.42 -15.72 -13.16
N ASP A 118 -10.42 -16.94 -13.69
CA ASP A 118 -9.37 -17.96 -13.53
C ASP A 118 -8.27 -17.92 -14.59
N LYS A 119 -8.47 -17.20 -15.69
CA LYS A 119 -7.51 -17.07 -16.79
C LYS A 119 -6.89 -15.67 -16.79
N VAL A 120 -5.74 -15.55 -16.13
CA VAL A 120 -5.03 -14.29 -16.02
C VAL A 120 -4.02 -14.14 -17.15
N ALA A 121 -4.16 -13.08 -17.96
CA ALA A 121 -3.17 -12.70 -18.96
C ALA A 121 -1.92 -12.09 -18.29
N SER A 122 -0.85 -11.90 -19.06
CA SER A 122 0.35 -11.20 -18.56
C SER A 122 0.03 -9.77 -18.12
N ASP A 123 0.76 -9.26 -17.14
CA ASP A 123 0.58 -7.90 -16.64
C ASP A 123 0.68 -6.85 -17.76
N GLU A 124 1.58 -7.05 -18.72
CA GLU A 124 1.73 -6.16 -19.87
C GLU A 124 0.44 -6.05 -20.71
N LEU A 125 -0.18 -7.19 -21.02
CA LEU A 125 -1.45 -7.22 -21.77
C LEU A 125 -2.60 -6.65 -20.94
N ARG A 126 -2.67 -6.96 -19.67
CA ARG A 126 -3.69 -6.44 -18.75
C ARG A 126 -3.62 -4.92 -18.65
N MET A 127 -2.42 -4.36 -18.59
CA MET A 127 -2.23 -2.91 -18.54
C MET A 127 -2.53 -2.23 -19.87
N LYS A 128 -2.12 -2.84 -20.99
CA LYS A 128 -2.42 -2.32 -22.32
C LYS A 128 -3.91 -2.31 -22.64
N TYR A 129 -4.62 -3.33 -22.21
CA TYR A 129 -6.07 -3.47 -22.39
C TYR A 129 -6.82 -3.38 -21.06
N ARG A 130 -6.42 -2.43 -20.22
CA ARG A 130 -6.94 -2.28 -18.85
C ARG A 130 -8.46 -2.19 -18.79
N TYR A 131 -9.10 -1.54 -19.75
CA TYR A 131 -10.56 -1.46 -19.88
C TYR A 131 -11.23 -2.83 -20.11
N LEU A 132 -10.53 -3.79 -20.70
CA LEU A 132 -11.00 -5.18 -20.81
C LEU A 132 -10.76 -5.95 -19.50
N ASP A 133 -9.60 -5.76 -18.88
CA ASP A 133 -9.26 -6.38 -17.61
C ASP A 133 -10.24 -5.96 -16.49
N MET A 134 -10.73 -4.72 -16.52
CA MET A 134 -11.77 -4.21 -15.61
C MET A 134 -13.12 -4.94 -15.73
N ARG A 135 -13.40 -5.63 -16.83
CA ARG A 135 -14.61 -6.46 -16.98
C ARG A 135 -14.53 -7.74 -16.15
N ARG A 136 -13.33 -8.13 -15.73
CA ARG A 136 -13.13 -9.28 -14.86
C ARG A 136 -13.58 -8.95 -13.44
N LYS A 137 -14.27 -9.89 -12.80
CA LYS A 137 -14.82 -9.71 -11.46
C LYS A 137 -13.79 -9.27 -10.42
N PRO A 138 -12.58 -9.87 -10.31
CA PRO A 138 -11.60 -9.47 -9.29
C PRO A 138 -11.22 -7.99 -9.38
N VAL A 139 -10.95 -7.48 -10.58
CA VAL A 139 -10.57 -6.08 -10.79
C VAL A 139 -11.74 -5.13 -10.47
N LEU A 140 -12.94 -5.49 -10.92
CA LEU A 140 -14.14 -4.71 -10.62
C LEU A 140 -14.43 -4.64 -9.12
N GLU A 141 -14.32 -5.75 -8.40
CA GLU A 141 -14.53 -5.79 -6.95
C GLU A 141 -13.49 -4.98 -6.19
N ASN A 142 -12.22 -4.96 -6.64
CA ASN A 142 -11.19 -4.10 -6.08
C ASN A 142 -11.54 -2.60 -6.23
N LEU A 143 -12.05 -2.19 -7.39
CA LEU A 143 -12.49 -0.80 -7.59
C LEU A 143 -13.73 -0.45 -6.76
N ARG A 144 -14.63 -1.41 -6.57
CA ARG A 144 -15.79 -1.25 -5.67
C ARG A 144 -15.36 -1.13 -4.21
N LEU A 145 -14.40 -1.95 -3.79
CA LEU A 145 -13.84 -1.88 -2.45
C LEU A 145 -13.18 -0.52 -2.21
N ARG A 146 -12.43 -0.02 -3.19
CA ARG A 146 -11.87 1.33 -3.15
C ARG A 146 -12.94 2.40 -2.96
N HIS A 147 -14.03 2.33 -3.72
CA HIS A 147 -15.16 3.25 -3.57
C HIS A 147 -15.78 3.19 -2.16
N LYS A 148 -16.05 1.97 -1.64
CA LYS A 148 -16.60 1.78 -0.30
C LYS A 148 -15.66 2.33 0.79
N THR A 149 -14.36 2.08 0.65
CA THR A 149 -13.32 2.58 1.55
C THR A 149 -13.33 4.11 1.59
N THR A 150 -13.30 4.75 0.42
CA THR A 150 -13.33 6.21 0.31
C THR A 150 -14.60 6.80 0.93
N ARG A 151 -15.74 6.18 0.69
CA ARG A 151 -17.00 6.61 1.28
C ARG A 151 -17.00 6.49 2.81
N ALA A 152 -16.55 5.37 3.36
CA ALA A 152 -16.47 5.18 4.81
C ALA A 152 -15.55 6.22 5.47
N ILE A 153 -14.41 6.54 4.85
CA ILE A 153 -13.49 7.58 5.30
C ILE A 153 -14.18 8.95 5.34
N ARG A 154 -14.86 9.34 4.27
CA ARG A 154 -15.57 10.62 4.20
C ARG A 154 -16.67 10.72 5.26
N GLU A 155 -17.49 9.69 5.40
CA GLU A 155 -18.56 9.63 6.40
C GLU A 155 -18.01 9.79 7.83
N TYR A 156 -16.89 9.14 8.15
CA TYR A 156 -16.27 9.27 9.46
C TYR A 156 -15.75 10.69 9.70
N LEU A 157 -14.97 11.22 8.77
CA LEU A 157 -14.35 12.55 8.91
C LEU A 157 -15.39 13.68 8.97
N ASP A 158 -16.47 13.56 8.18
CA ASP A 158 -17.58 14.50 8.24
C ASP A 158 -18.24 14.50 9.64
N THR A 159 -18.42 13.32 10.24
CA THR A 159 -18.97 13.18 11.61
C THR A 159 -18.05 13.80 12.66
N GLU A 160 -16.73 13.73 12.46
CA GLU A 160 -15.72 14.33 13.35
C GLU A 160 -15.51 15.84 13.11
N GLY A 161 -16.29 16.46 12.23
CA GLY A 161 -16.25 17.89 11.95
C GLY A 161 -15.11 18.35 11.06
N PHE A 162 -14.56 17.47 10.23
CA PHE A 162 -13.55 17.81 9.24
C PHE A 162 -14.19 18.47 8.02
N ILE A 163 -13.43 19.37 7.40
CA ILE A 163 -13.81 20.06 6.17
C ILE A 163 -12.91 19.56 5.04
N ASP A 164 -13.53 19.09 3.95
CA ASP A 164 -12.83 18.71 2.71
C ASP A 164 -12.42 19.94 1.93
N VAL A 165 -11.14 20.18 1.74
CA VAL A 165 -10.61 21.37 1.05
C VAL A 165 -9.58 20.95 0.01
N GLU A 166 -9.80 21.38 -1.22
CA GLU A 166 -8.84 21.20 -2.32
C GLU A 166 -7.65 22.15 -2.16
N THR A 167 -6.46 21.64 -2.47
CA THR A 167 -5.21 22.39 -2.52
C THR A 167 -4.61 22.37 -3.92
N PRO A 168 -3.75 23.34 -4.29
CA PRO A 168 -3.20 23.42 -5.64
C PRO A 168 -2.36 22.21 -6.05
N TYR A 169 -2.48 21.79 -7.31
CA TYR A 169 -1.52 20.88 -7.96
C TYR A 169 -0.41 21.64 -8.68
N LEU A 170 -0.68 22.84 -9.18
CA LEU A 170 0.35 23.71 -9.72
C LEU A 170 0.99 24.49 -8.57
N ALA A 171 1.99 23.90 -7.95
CA ALA A 171 2.61 24.42 -6.74
C ALA A 171 4.07 24.85 -6.98
N LYS A 172 4.69 25.41 -5.97
CA LYS A 172 6.12 25.69 -5.96
C LYS A 172 6.89 24.39 -5.64
N SER A 173 8.01 24.18 -6.32
CA SER A 173 8.93 23.09 -5.98
C SER A 173 9.44 23.25 -4.56
N THR A 174 9.28 22.19 -3.76
CA THR A 174 9.80 22.09 -2.40
C THR A 174 10.48 20.72 -2.23
N PRO A 175 11.73 20.67 -1.77
CA PRO A 175 12.44 19.41 -1.62
C PRO A 175 11.86 18.62 -0.43
N GLU A 176 11.24 17.46 -0.71
CA GLU A 176 10.65 16.56 0.30
C GLU A 176 11.13 15.09 0.16
N GLY A 177 12.38 14.88 -0.22
CA GLY A 177 12.98 13.55 -0.30
C GLY A 177 12.90 12.86 -1.67
N ALA A 178 11.79 12.95 -2.41
CA ALA A 178 11.68 12.51 -3.80
C ALA A 178 11.95 13.67 -4.78
N ARG A 179 12.13 13.35 -6.06
CA ARG A 179 12.19 14.38 -7.11
C ARG A 179 10.78 14.84 -7.46
N ASP A 180 10.66 16.13 -7.80
CA ASP A 180 9.40 16.71 -8.26
C ASP A 180 9.18 16.47 -9.76
N TYR A 181 7.93 16.28 -10.15
CA TYR A 181 7.50 16.43 -11.54
C TYR A 181 7.33 17.93 -11.84
N LEU A 182 8.03 18.44 -12.85
CA LEU A 182 8.00 19.85 -13.21
C LEU A 182 7.04 20.11 -14.36
N VAL A 183 6.28 21.20 -14.28
CA VAL A 183 5.37 21.69 -15.31
C VAL A 183 5.82 23.08 -15.75
N PRO A 184 6.28 23.27 -17.00
CA PRO A 184 6.73 24.58 -17.47
C PRO A 184 5.59 25.58 -17.58
N SER A 185 5.85 26.83 -17.22
CA SER A 185 4.91 27.93 -17.36
C SER A 185 5.06 28.61 -18.73
N ARG A 186 4.00 28.65 -19.51
CA ARG A 186 3.98 29.43 -20.76
C ARG A 186 3.96 30.95 -20.51
N VAL A 187 3.34 31.37 -19.41
CA VAL A 187 3.16 32.80 -19.09
C VAL A 187 4.41 33.40 -18.45
N HIS A 188 5.15 32.59 -17.70
CA HIS A 188 6.38 33.01 -17.02
C HIS A 188 7.55 32.21 -17.58
N GLU A 189 8.18 32.74 -18.63
CA GLU A 189 9.29 32.10 -19.32
C GLU A 189 10.42 31.70 -18.37
N GLY A 190 10.93 30.47 -18.51
CA GLY A 190 11.99 29.92 -17.65
C GLY A 190 11.55 29.53 -16.23
N SER A 191 10.26 29.67 -15.91
CA SER A 191 9.68 29.29 -14.62
C SER A 191 8.84 28.03 -14.73
N PHE A 192 8.81 27.25 -13.64
CA PHE A 192 8.13 25.96 -13.58
C PHE A 192 7.25 25.89 -12.33
N TYR A 193 6.10 25.26 -12.50
CA TYR A 193 5.36 24.67 -11.38
C TYR A 193 5.94 23.29 -11.08
N ALA A 194 5.71 22.80 -9.88
CA ALA A 194 5.93 21.42 -9.51
C ALA A 194 4.62 20.77 -9.08
N LEU A 195 4.41 19.52 -9.48
CA LEU A 195 3.30 18.71 -8.94
C LEU A 195 3.63 18.30 -7.51
N PRO A 196 2.74 18.49 -6.53
CA PRO A 196 3.07 18.35 -5.11
C PRO A 196 3.29 16.88 -4.73
N GLN A 197 4.32 16.65 -3.93
CA GLN A 197 4.58 15.33 -3.32
C GLN A 197 3.58 15.02 -2.21
N SER A 198 3.08 16.04 -1.55
CA SER A 198 1.95 16.05 -0.62
C SER A 198 1.48 17.51 -0.43
N PRO A 199 0.28 17.76 0.10
CA PRO A 199 -0.20 19.11 0.40
C PRO A 199 0.31 19.65 1.74
N GLN A 200 1.48 19.24 2.22
CA GLN A 200 1.98 19.48 3.57
C GLN A 200 1.97 20.97 3.97
N THR A 201 2.53 21.84 3.15
CA THR A 201 2.59 23.26 3.49
C THR A 201 1.21 23.93 3.42
N PHE A 202 0.37 23.55 2.48
CA PHE A 202 -0.97 24.08 2.35
C PHE A 202 -1.88 23.68 3.52
N LYS A 203 -1.85 22.42 3.95
CA LYS A 203 -2.66 21.99 5.09
C LYS A 203 -2.25 22.68 6.40
N GLN A 204 -0.95 22.95 6.59
CA GLN A 204 -0.48 23.74 7.70
C GLN A 204 -1.00 25.19 7.62
N LEU A 205 -0.96 25.81 6.45
CA LEU A 205 -1.52 27.16 6.25
C LEU A 205 -3.03 27.21 6.50
N LEU A 206 -3.77 26.14 6.19
CA LEU A 206 -5.20 26.04 6.52
C LEU A 206 -5.44 26.05 8.03
N MET A 207 -4.53 25.47 8.82
CA MET A 207 -4.58 25.57 10.29
C MET A 207 -4.34 27.01 10.75
N GLY A 208 -3.32 27.67 10.19
CA GLY A 208 -3.09 29.10 10.40
C GLY A 208 -4.27 29.98 9.96
N GLY A 209 -5.01 29.54 8.96
CA GLY A 209 -6.24 30.16 8.49
C GLY A 209 -7.49 29.91 9.37
N GLY A 210 -7.35 29.12 10.44
CA GLY A 210 -8.41 28.87 11.41
C GLY A 210 -9.38 27.75 11.02
N LEU A 211 -9.05 26.90 10.04
CA LEU A 211 -9.93 25.82 9.59
C LEU A 211 -10.14 24.72 10.63
N ASP A 212 -9.18 24.53 11.54
CA ASP A 212 -9.17 23.65 12.70
C ASP A 212 -9.10 22.15 12.36
N ARG A 213 -9.94 21.63 11.49
CA ARG A 213 -9.97 20.21 11.04
C ARG A 213 -10.13 20.13 9.53
N TYR A 214 -9.08 19.69 8.86
CA TYR A 214 -9.00 19.57 7.42
C TYR A 214 -8.78 18.11 7.01
N TYR A 215 -9.41 17.70 5.92
CA TYR A 215 -8.98 16.53 5.18
C TYR A 215 -9.09 16.75 3.66
N GLN A 216 -8.38 15.92 2.93
CA GLN A 216 -8.50 15.83 1.48
C GLN A 216 -8.13 14.42 1.02
N ILE A 217 -8.90 13.85 0.11
CA ILE A 217 -8.47 12.66 -0.62
C ILE A 217 -7.80 13.16 -1.88
N VAL A 218 -6.46 13.19 -1.86
CA VAL A 218 -5.64 13.99 -2.76
C VAL A 218 -4.66 13.14 -3.55
N ARG A 219 -4.46 13.51 -4.82
CA ARG A 219 -3.41 12.95 -5.65
C ARG A 219 -2.06 13.57 -5.29
N CYS A 220 -1.06 12.71 -5.09
CA CYS A 220 0.33 13.08 -4.83
C CYS A 220 1.23 12.54 -5.93
N PHE A 221 2.37 13.20 -6.16
CA PHE A 221 3.26 12.92 -7.28
C PHE A 221 4.71 12.81 -6.78
N ARG A 222 5.39 11.72 -7.10
CA ARG A 222 6.80 11.51 -6.74
C ARG A 222 7.53 10.82 -7.87
N ASP A 223 8.59 11.43 -8.36
CA ASP A 223 9.48 10.84 -9.37
C ASP A 223 10.58 10.05 -8.63
N GLU A 224 10.30 8.80 -8.37
CA GLU A 224 11.17 7.88 -7.66
C GLU A 224 11.11 6.47 -8.26
N ASP A 225 12.02 5.60 -7.84
CA ASP A 225 12.04 4.21 -8.28
C ASP A 225 10.78 3.47 -7.83
N LEU A 226 10.14 2.77 -8.77
CA LEU A 226 8.88 2.08 -8.54
C LEU A 226 9.10 0.70 -7.92
N ARG A 227 8.18 0.32 -7.03
CA ARG A 227 8.06 -0.99 -6.40
C ARG A 227 6.62 -1.47 -6.47
N GLY A 228 6.34 -2.68 -6.00
CA GLY A 228 4.98 -3.22 -5.98
C GLY A 228 3.94 -2.38 -5.22
N ASP A 229 4.39 -1.59 -4.26
CA ASP A 229 3.59 -0.70 -3.42
C ASP A 229 3.82 0.80 -3.70
N ARG A 230 4.43 1.15 -4.85
CA ARG A 230 4.73 2.53 -5.26
C ARG A 230 4.31 2.81 -6.68
N GLN A 231 3.75 4.01 -6.89
CA GLN A 231 3.39 4.58 -8.18
C GLN A 231 3.90 6.02 -8.27
N PRO A 232 4.19 6.55 -9.47
CA PRO A 232 4.65 7.94 -9.63
C PRO A 232 3.55 8.95 -9.27
N GLU A 233 2.30 8.55 -9.40
CA GLU A 233 1.13 9.25 -8.88
C GLU A 233 0.29 8.28 -8.04
N PHE A 234 -0.13 8.72 -6.86
CA PHE A 234 -0.85 7.92 -5.88
C PHE A 234 -1.81 8.81 -5.08
N THR A 235 -2.68 8.19 -4.31
CA THR A 235 -3.69 8.92 -3.54
C THR A 235 -3.43 8.79 -2.05
N GLN A 236 -3.48 9.92 -1.35
CA GLN A 236 -3.46 9.98 0.11
C GLN A 236 -4.81 10.44 0.66
N VAL A 237 -5.16 9.94 1.84
CA VAL A 237 -6.09 10.60 2.74
C VAL A 237 -5.25 11.51 3.62
N ASP A 238 -5.28 12.80 3.35
CA ASP A 238 -4.46 13.79 4.02
C ASP A 238 -5.27 14.54 5.05
N ILE A 239 -4.76 14.63 6.28
CA ILE A 239 -5.49 15.11 7.45
C ILE A 239 -4.60 16.07 8.23
N GLU A 240 -5.19 17.19 8.71
CA GLU A 240 -4.53 18.11 9.63
C GLU A 240 -5.53 18.65 10.65
N THR A 241 -5.06 18.83 11.89
CA THR A 241 -5.87 19.30 13.02
C THR A 241 -5.13 20.34 13.84
N SER A 242 -5.86 21.28 14.44
CA SER A 242 -5.35 22.21 15.42
C SER A 242 -5.69 21.75 16.84
N PHE A 243 -4.82 22.08 17.81
CA PHE A 243 -5.03 21.90 19.25
C PHE A 243 -5.21 20.47 19.76
N LEU A 244 -4.88 19.45 18.97
CA LEU A 244 -4.89 18.05 19.40
C LEU A 244 -3.48 17.57 19.77
N SER A 245 -3.41 16.67 20.75
CA SER A 245 -2.20 15.90 21.05
C SER A 245 -1.96 14.79 20.04
N ALA A 246 -0.77 14.20 20.06
CA ALA A 246 -0.45 13.04 19.21
C ALA A 246 -1.36 11.86 19.52
N GLU A 247 -1.67 11.63 20.79
CA GLU A 247 -2.55 10.55 21.25
C GLU A 247 -3.99 10.76 20.78
N GLU A 248 -4.51 11.97 20.84
CA GLU A 248 -5.87 12.30 20.35
C GLU A 248 -5.98 12.09 18.84
N ILE A 249 -4.94 12.44 18.06
CA ILE A 249 -4.90 12.16 16.62
C ILE A 249 -4.87 10.65 16.36
N GLN A 250 -4.07 9.90 17.11
CA GLN A 250 -4.01 8.43 16.98
C GLN A 250 -5.37 7.78 17.32
N GLU A 251 -6.03 8.17 18.40
CA GLU A 251 -7.35 7.66 18.78
C GLU A 251 -8.40 7.92 17.69
N MET A 252 -8.38 9.11 17.11
CA MET A 252 -9.28 9.47 16.01
C MET A 252 -9.02 8.61 14.77
N MET A 253 -7.75 8.33 14.44
CA MET A 253 -7.40 7.44 13.31
C MET A 253 -7.76 5.98 13.58
N GLU A 254 -7.65 5.52 14.81
CA GLU A 254 -8.15 4.19 15.21
C GLU A 254 -9.67 4.08 14.98
N GLY A 255 -10.43 5.09 15.33
CA GLY A 255 -11.87 5.17 15.04
C GLY A 255 -12.19 5.14 13.56
N LEU A 256 -11.43 5.86 12.75
CA LEU A 256 -11.55 5.86 11.27
C LEU A 256 -11.30 4.46 10.70
N LEU A 257 -10.18 3.85 11.07
CA LEU A 257 -9.81 2.52 10.56
C LEU A 257 -10.78 1.42 11.03
N LYS A 258 -11.26 1.51 12.26
CA LYS A 258 -12.31 0.62 12.78
C LYS A 258 -13.59 0.69 11.94
N LYS A 259 -14.04 1.91 11.60
CA LYS A 259 -15.19 2.10 10.71
C LYS A 259 -14.93 1.55 9.31
N VAL A 260 -13.77 1.83 8.73
CA VAL A 260 -13.40 1.33 7.41
C VAL A 260 -13.44 -0.20 7.37
N MET A 261 -12.82 -0.87 8.33
CA MET A 261 -12.80 -2.33 8.41
C MET A 261 -14.21 -2.93 8.51
N LYS A 262 -15.04 -2.33 9.34
CA LYS A 262 -16.44 -2.77 9.53
C LYS A 262 -17.27 -2.57 8.26
N ASP A 263 -17.24 -1.39 7.68
CA ASP A 263 -18.11 -1.02 6.55
C ASP A 263 -17.69 -1.69 5.23
N THR A 264 -16.41 -2.04 5.09
CA THR A 264 -15.87 -2.64 3.86
C THR A 264 -15.81 -4.17 3.91
N LEU A 265 -15.30 -4.73 5.00
CA LEU A 265 -15.04 -6.17 5.14
C LEU A 265 -15.93 -6.85 6.20
N GLY A 266 -16.70 -6.10 6.98
CA GLY A 266 -17.45 -6.64 8.11
C GLY A 266 -16.56 -7.11 9.27
N VAL A 267 -15.30 -6.66 9.33
CA VAL A 267 -14.32 -7.07 10.34
C VAL A 267 -14.31 -6.05 11.48
N GLU A 268 -14.45 -6.55 12.70
CA GLU A 268 -14.27 -5.74 13.91
C GLU A 268 -12.79 -5.79 14.33
N VAL A 269 -12.19 -4.62 14.51
CA VAL A 269 -10.82 -4.48 15.03
C VAL A 269 -10.85 -3.90 16.43
N ALA A 270 -10.02 -4.46 17.31
CA ALA A 270 -9.92 -4.00 18.69
C ALA A 270 -9.09 -2.71 18.78
N THR A 271 -9.52 -1.79 19.61
CA THR A 271 -8.78 -0.57 19.95
C THR A 271 -8.58 -0.50 21.47
N PRO A 272 -7.53 0.17 21.99
CA PRO A 272 -6.48 0.86 21.23
C PRO A 272 -5.53 -0.10 20.50
N PHE A 273 -4.93 0.36 19.40
CA PHE A 273 -3.90 -0.42 18.70
C PHE A 273 -2.62 -0.50 19.55
N PRO A 274 -1.86 -1.61 19.46
CA PRO A 274 -0.55 -1.71 20.10
C PRO A 274 0.37 -0.57 19.67
N ARG A 275 1.25 -0.13 20.60
CA ARG A 275 2.30 0.86 20.33
C ARG A 275 3.66 0.24 20.55
N LEU A 276 4.56 0.40 19.58
CA LEU A 276 5.98 0.08 19.70
C LEU A 276 6.78 1.37 19.56
N SER A 277 7.83 1.55 20.36
CA SER A 277 8.80 2.59 20.05
C SER A 277 9.58 2.21 18.78
N PHE A 278 10.08 3.22 18.07
CA PHE A 278 10.96 2.98 16.91
C PHE A 278 12.15 2.07 17.29
N ALA A 279 12.78 2.32 18.44
CA ALA A 279 13.89 1.50 18.92
C ALA A 279 13.48 0.04 19.18
N GLU A 280 12.29 -0.18 19.73
CA GLU A 280 11.75 -1.52 19.96
C GLU A 280 11.42 -2.22 18.64
N ALA A 281 10.79 -1.56 17.69
CA ALA A 281 10.51 -2.10 16.36
C ALA A 281 11.79 -2.52 15.64
N MET A 282 12.82 -1.67 15.65
CA MET A 282 14.13 -1.97 15.07
C MET A 282 14.83 -3.12 15.79
N SER A 283 14.74 -3.18 17.11
CA SER A 283 15.39 -4.24 17.90
C SER A 283 14.75 -5.60 17.67
N ARG A 284 13.43 -5.70 17.70
CA ARG A 284 12.68 -6.97 17.65
C ARG A 284 12.41 -7.46 16.23
N TYR A 285 12.26 -6.55 15.27
CA TYR A 285 11.84 -6.89 13.91
C TYR A 285 12.82 -6.43 12.83
N GLY A 286 13.77 -5.57 13.17
CA GLY A 286 14.77 -5.05 12.24
C GLY A 286 14.24 -4.03 11.24
N ASN A 287 13.02 -3.54 11.40
CA ASN A 287 12.42 -2.49 10.58
C ASN A 287 11.37 -1.69 11.36
N ASP A 288 10.94 -0.58 10.79
CA ASP A 288 9.98 0.37 11.34
C ASP A 288 8.50 0.08 10.99
N LYS A 289 8.25 -1.01 10.29
CA LYS A 289 6.92 -1.46 9.84
C LYS A 289 6.76 -2.98 10.04
N PRO A 290 6.80 -3.47 11.28
CA PRO A 290 6.84 -4.90 11.55
C PRO A 290 5.53 -5.59 11.19
N ASP A 291 5.63 -6.78 10.57
CA ASP A 291 4.53 -7.71 10.44
C ASP A 291 4.42 -8.55 11.71
N THR A 292 3.41 -8.27 12.52
CA THR A 292 3.20 -8.95 13.81
C THR A 292 2.22 -10.12 13.72
N ARG A 293 1.83 -10.54 12.51
CA ARG A 293 0.92 -11.68 12.32
C ARG A 293 1.55 -13.03 12.64
N PHE A 294 2.86 -13.08 12.78
CA PHE A 294 3.60 -14.27 13.16
C PHE A 294 4.72 -13.94 14.14
N ALA A 295 5.12 -14.89 14.94
CA ALA A 295 6.27 -14.80 15.82
C ALA A 295 7.59 -14.76 15.00
N LEU A 296 8.71 -15.11 15.56
CA LEU A 296 10.04 -15.09 14.95
C LEU A 296 10.68 -13.70 15.06
N GLU A 297 10.93 -13.27 16.28
CA GLU A 297 11.62 -12.00 16.54
C GLU A 297 13.15 -12.15 16.42
N LEU A 298 13.82 -11.04 16.09
CA LEU A 298 15.26 -10.94 16.17
C LEU A 298 15.69 -10.90 17.64
N ILE A 299 16.60 -11.79 18.03
CA ILE A 299 17.05 -11.89 19.41
C ILE A 299 18.53 -11.52 19.50
N ASP A 300 18.85 -10.54 20.36
CA ASP A 300 20.23 -10.12 20.60
C ASP A 300 20.96 -11.18 21.44
N VAL A 301 22.12 -11.58 20.96
CA VAL A 301 23.01 -12.56 21.60
C VAL A 301 24.44 -12.04 21.77
N ALA A 302 24.67 -10.75 21.51
CA ALA A 302 26.01 -10.15 21.53
C ALA A 302 26.71 -10.32 22.89
N ASP A 303 25.99 -10.15 24.00
CA ASP A 303 26.52 -10.34 25.36
C ASP A 303 26.95 -11.77 25.66
N ILE A 304 26.34 -12.76 24.99
CA ILE A 304 26.68 -14.18 25.14
C ILE A 304 27.91 -14.56 24.29
N VAL A 305 27.98 -14.03 23.06
CA VAL A 305 28.99 -14.47 22.07
C VAL A 305 30.25 -13.60 22.03
N LYS A 306 30.27 -12.46 22.73
CA LYS A 306 31.43 -11.54 22.77
C LYS A 306 32.73 -12.22 23.24
N ASP A 307 32.63 -13.16 24.18
CA ASP A 307 33.74 -13.88 24.77
C ASP A 307 33.92 -15.27 24.15
N SER A 308 33.30 -15.57 23.02
CA SER A 308 33.41 -16.86 22.33
C SER A 308 34.68 -16.96 21.50
N ASP A 309 35.06 -18.19 21.19
CA ASP A 309 36.20 -18.49 20.29
C ASP A 309 35.89 -18.16 18.81
N LEU A 310 34.64 -17.77 18.48
CA LEU A 310 34.25 -17.36 17.15
C LEU A 310 34.66 -15.91 16.91
N LYS A 311 35.83 -15.71 16.34
CA LYS A 311 36.43 -14.39 16.11
C LYS A 311 35.53 -13.41 15.33
N VAL A 312 34.75 -13.91 14.38
CA VAL A 312 33.83 -13.05 13.61
C VAL A 312 32.82 -12.38 14.54
N PHE A 313 32.28 -13.09 15.53
CA PHE A 313 31.31 -12.53 16.47
C PHE A 313 31.97 -11.60 17.50
N SER A 314 33.05 -12.07 18.14
CA SER A 314 33.73 -11.26 19.17
C SER A 314 34.26 -9.94 18.58
N THR A 315 34.88 -9.97 17.40
CA THR A 315 35.40 -8.75 16.75
C THR A 315 34.29 -7.77 16.34
N VAL A 316 33.16 -8.28 15.86
CA VAL A 316 32.02 -7.41 15.53
C VAL A 316 31.49 -6.71 16.78
N VAL A 317 31.35 -7.43 17.90
CA VAL A 317 30.89 -6.84 19.17
C VAL A 317 31.88 -5.82 19.71
N GLU A 318 33.18 -6.13 19.68
CA GLU A 318 34.26 -5.21 20.10
C GLU A 318 34.23 -3.88 19.30
N ASN A 319 33.86 -3.94 18.04
CA ASN A 319 33.76 -2.77 17.16
C ASN A 319 32.37 -2.10 17.18
N GLY A 320 31.52 -2.40 18.16
CA GLY A 320 30.20 -1.79 18.30
C GLY A 320 29.13 -2.30 17.34
N GLY A 321 29.38 -3.41 16.66
CA GLY A 321 28.40 -4.09 15.82
C GLY A 321 27.39 -4.92 16.64
N HIS A 322 26.42 -5.48 15.96
CA HIS A 322 25.40 -6.36 16.53
C HIS A 322 25.61 -7.81 16.14
N VAL A 323 25.23 -8.72 17.01
CA VAL A 323 25.05 -10.14 16.72
C VAL A 323 23.65 -10.53 17.16
N LYS A 324 22.78 -10.80 16.19
CA LYS A 324 21.40 -11.24 16.44
C LYS A 324 21.09 -12.55 15.76
N ALA A 325 20.07 -13.22 16.26
CA ALA A 325 19.66 -14.54 15.78
C ALA A 325 18.16 -14.62 15.53
N LEU A 326 17.78 -15.52 14.61
CA LEU A 326 16.42 -16.01 14.39
C LEU A 326 16.39 -17.50 14.70
N ASN A 327 15.45 -17.94 15.54
CA ASN A 327 15.24 -19.36 15.85
C ASN A 327 14.00 -19.90 15.15
N LEU A 328 14.19 -20.78 14.18
CA LEU A 328 13.09 -21.47 13.49
C LEU A 328 12.73 -22.76 14.25
N LYS A 329 11.62 -22.72 14.96
CA LYS A 329 11.11 -23.81 15.77
C LYS A 329 10.75 -25.04 14.94
N GLY A 330 11.34 -26.19 15.25
CA GLY A 330 11.00 -27.48 14.66
C GLY A 330 11.32 -27.65 13.17
N LEU A 331 12.13 -26.76 12.58
CA LEU A 331 12.39 -26.74 11.14
C LEU A 331 13.81 -27.18 10.75
N ALA A 332 14.56 -27.79 11.66
CA ALA A 332 15.93 -28.24 11.37
C ALA A 332 16.00 -29.22 10.19
N ASP A 333 15.03 -30.13 10.08
CA ASP A 333 15.00 -31.15 9.02
C ASP A 333 14.63 -30.59 7.64
N GLU A 334 14.00 -29.41 7.59
CA GLU A 334 13.66 -28.71 6.35
C GLU A 334 14.88 -28.08 5.64
N TYR A 335 16.03 -28.03 6.31
CA TYR A 335 17.25 -27.41 5.80
C TYR A 335 18.39 -28.42 5.72
N SER A 336 18.82 -28.75 4.52
CA SER A 336 20.13 -29.37 4.32
C SER A 336 21.23 -28.34 4.60
N ARG A 337 22.49 -28.81 4.76
CA ARG A 337 23.63 -27.89 4.87
C ARG A 337 23.69 -26.91 3.68
N LYS A 338 23.47 -27.43 2.48
CA LYS A 338 23.47 -26.62 1.25
C LYS A 338 22.39 -25.54 1.28
N ASP A 339 21.18 -25.85 1.76
CA ASP A 339 20.07 -24.90 1.85
C ASP A 339 20.40 -23.80 2.85
N ALA A 340 20.90 -24.15 4.04
CA ALA A 340 21.30 -23.20 5.05
C ALA A 340 22.46 -22.29 4.57
N ASP A 341 23.48 -22.87 3.93
CA ASP A 341 24.60 -22.11 3.37
C ASP A 341 24.17 -21.17 2.23
N SER A 342 23.13 -21.55 1.45
CA SER A 342 22.61 -20.72 0.35
C SER A 342 21.94 -19.43 0.84
N LEU A 343 21.44 -19.40 2.06
CA LEU A 343 20.81 -18.21 2.65
C LEU A 343 21.82 -17.07 2.91
N ALA A 344 23.11 -17.38 2.98
CA ALA A 344 24.16 -16.36 3.03
C ALA A 344 24.14 -15.45 1.78
N GLN A 345 23.81 -16.02 0.59
CA GLN A 345 23.66 -15.23 -0.63
C GLN A 345 22.39 -14.37 -0.60
N PHE A 346 21.35 -14.83 0.07
CA PHE A 346 20.13 -14.04 0.25
C PHE A 346 20.42 -12.77 1.07
N VAL A 347 21.06 -12.91 2.24
CA VAL A 347 21.36 -11.76 3.12
C VAL A 347 22.48 -10.87 2.58
N ALA A 348 23.37 -11.39 1.72
CA ALA A 348 24.41 -10.59 1.06
C ALA A 348 23.83 -9.43 0.21
N LYS A 349 22.64 -9.59 -0.32
CA LYS A 349 21.90 -8.52 -1.04
C LYS A 349 21.63 -7.29 -0.17
N TYR A 350 21.60 -7.48 1.15
CA TYR A 350 21.34 -6.46 2.16
C TYR A 350 22.62 -6.02 2.90
N GLY A 351 23.78 -6.41 2.39
CA GLY A 351 25.09 -5.99 2.87
C GLY A 351 25.75 -6.93 3.89
N ALA A 352 25.08 -7.99 4.33
CA ALA A 352 25.69 -8.95 5.27
C ALA A 352 26.83 -9.73 4.61
N LYS A 353 27.95 -9.85 5.31
CA LYS A 353 29.15 -10.58 4.84
C LYS A 353 29.03 -12.09 4.98
N GLY A 354 28.06 -12.57 5.75
CA GLY A 354 27.80 -13.98 5.97
C GLY A 354 26.57 -14.21 6.84
N LEU A 355 26.16 -15.47 6.90
CA LEU A 355 25.07 -15.95 7.75
C LEU A 355 25.51 -17.26 8.37
N ALA A 356 25.68 -17.28 9.67
CA ALA A 356 26.00 -18.50 10.40
C ALA A 356 24.73 -19.23 10.82
N TRP A 357 24.81 -20.54 11.02
CA TRP A 357 23.67 -21.33 11.46
C TRP A 357 24.06 -22.49 12.38
N LEU A 358 23.13 -22.90 13.23
CA LEU A 358 23.20 -24.05 14.12
C LEU A 358 21.89 -24.82 14.11
N LYS A 359 21.97 -26.14 14.18
CA LYS A 359 20.83 -27.01 14.51
C LYS A 359 20.93 -27.45 15.95
N VAL A 360 19.81 -27.59 16.62
CA VAL A 360 19.70 -28.11 17.98
C VAL A 360 19.35 -29.59 17.92
N GLU A 361 20.29 -30.45 18.31
CA GLU A 361 20.12 -31.90 18.36
C GLU A 361 20.14 -32.42 19.81
N GLU A 362 19.78 -33.69 20.03
CA GLU A 362 19.72 -34.27 21.36
C GLU A 362 21.09 -34.26 22.08
N ASP A 363 22.17 -34.41 21.33
CA ASP A 363 23.56 -34.44 21.83
C ASP A 363 24.28 -33.08 21.76
N GLY A 364 23.55 -31.99 21.49
CA GLY A 364 24.06 -30.61 21.49
C GLY A 364 23.85 -29.85 20.20
N LEU A 365 24.55 -28.71 20.08
CA LEU A 365 24.50 -27.88 18.89
C LEU A 365 25.33 -28.47 17.74
N LYS A 366 24.78 -28.49 16.55
CA LYS A 366 25.46 -28.96 15.32
C LYS A 366 25.47 -27.85 14.27
N GLY A 367 26.57 -27.78 13.54
CA GLY A 367 26.71 -26.82 12.42
C GLY A 367 28.12 -26.25 12.32
N PRO A 368 28.35 -25.36 11.34
CA PRO A 368 29.70 -24.87 11.03
C PRO A 368 30.40 -24.15 12.18
N ILE A 369 29.62 -23.50 13.04
CA ILE A 369 30.15 -22.68 14.15
C ILE A 369 30.02 -23.36 15.54
N ALA A 370 29.41 -24.54 15.62
CA ALA A 370 29.12 -25.22 16.90
C ALA A 370 30.35 -25.38 17.78
N LYS A 371 31.48 -25.79 17.21
CA LYS A 371 32.74 -26.00 17.94
C LYS A 371 33.29 -24.76 18.64
N PHE A 372 32.93 -23.56 18.19
CA PHE A 372 33.41 -22.31 18.76
C PHE A 372 32.47 -21.75 19.84
N LEU A 373 31.29 -22.36 20.02
CA LEU A 373 30.23 -21.89 20.91
C LEU A 373 29.86 -22.91 22.01
N VAL A 374 30.70 -23.91 22.24
CA VAL A 374 30.45 -24.96 23.23
C VAL A 374 30.18 -24.39 24.62
N ASN A 375 30.96 -23.38 25.03
CA ASN A 375 30.83 -22.76 26.35
C ASN A 375 29.61 -21.83 26.44
N GLN A 376 29.04 -21.41 25.30
CA GLN A 376 27.89 -20.54 25.21
C GLN A 376 26.57 -21.29 24.95
N GLU A 377 26.62 -22.61 24.73
CA GLU A 377 25.45 -23.40 24.33
C GLU A 377 24.26 -23.25 25.26
N THR A 378 24.44 -23.39 26.56
CA THR A 378 23.35 -23.30 27.54
C THR A 378 22.71 -21.92 27.53
N ALA A 379 23.52 -20.86 27.56
CA ALA A 379 23.03 -19.49 27.53
C ALA A 379 22.32 -19.15 26.21
N LEU A 380 22.82 -19.63 25.07
CA LEU A 380 22.18 -19.46 23.78
C LEU A 380 20.82 -20.16 23.71
N ARG A 381 20.75 -21.42 24.18
CA ARG A 381 19.51 -22.20 24.20
C ARG A 381 18.45 -21.52 25.07
N GLU A 382 18.81 -21.02 26.23
CA GLU A 382 17.90 -20.28 27.12
C GLU A 382 17.44 -18.95 26.45
N ARG A 383 18.39 -18.15 25.94
CA ARG A 383 18.07 -16.85 25.33
C ARG A 383 17.17 -16.97 24.10
N LEU A 384 17.40 -18.00 23.29
CA LEU A 384 16.67 -18.24 22.05
C LEU A 384 15.45 -19.15 22.22
N ASP A 385 15.18 -19.60 23.46
CA ASP A 385 14.17 -20.62 23.73
C ASP A 385 14.30 -21.82 22.77
N ALA A 386 15.53 -22.30 22.59
CA ALA A 386 15.88 -23.28 21.57
C ALA A 386 15.69 -24.72 22.06
N GLU A 387 14.94 -25.50 21.31
CA GLU A 387 14.62 -26.89 21.57
C GLU A 387 15.19 -27.82 20.50
N VAL A 388 15.27 -29.11 20.81
CA VAL A 388 15.71 -30.13 19.83
C VAL A 388 14.79 -30.09 18.61
N GLY A 389 15.40 -30.04 17.43
CA GLY A 389 14.68 -29.88 16.15
C GLY A 389 14.64 -28.47 15.61
N ASP A 390 15.13 -27.47 16.34
CA ASP A 390 15.23 -26.09 15.90
C ASP A 390 16.46 -25.85 15.03
N ILE A 391 16.38 -24.86 14.13
CA ILE A 391 17.52 -24.30 13.40
C ILE A 391 17.62 -22.80 13.66
N ILE A 392 18.83 -22.35 13.99
CA ILE A 392 19.11 -20.97 14.39
C ILE A 392 20.02 -20.34 13.34
N PHE A 393 19.67 -19.13 12.90
CA PHE A 393 20.48 -18.33 11.98
C PHE A 393 20.99 -17.07 12.68
N PHE A 394 22.28 -16.76 12.49
CA PHE A 394 22.96 -15.62 13.11
C PHE A 394 23.49 -14.66 12.06
N CYS A 395 23.31 -13.37 12.30
CA CYS A 395 23.96 -12.32 11.53
C CYS A 395 24.79 -11.42 12.46
N ALA A 396 26.04 -11.18 12.07
CA ALA A 396 26.99 -10.34 12.79
C ALA A 396 27.57 -9.29 11.84
N ASP A 397 27.25 -8.03 12.06
CA ASP A 397 27.71 -6.91 11.23
C ASP A 397 27.37 -5.56 11.93
N LYS A 398 27.49 -4.44 11.20
CA LYS A 398 26.96 -3.15 11.63
C LYS A 398 25.46 -3.24 11.97
N PRO A 399 24.96 -2.47 12.94
CA PRO A 399 23.56 -2.53 13.38
C PRO A 399 22.53 -2.44 12.25
N SER A 400 22.72 -1.54 11.30
CA SER A 400 21.82 -1.36 10.15
C SER A 400 21.79 -2.58 9.21
N VAL A 401 22.95 -3.19 8.98
CA VAL A 401 23.09 -4.39 8.13
C VAL A 401 22.41 -5.59 8.79
N VAL A 402 22.61 -5.80 10.09
CA VAL A 402 21.98 -6.90 10.86
C VAL A 402 20.45 -6.71 10.84
N ALA A 403 19.98 -5.50 11.11
CA ALA A 403 18.55 -5.21 11.14
C ALA A 403 17.89 -5.52 9.78
N GLN A 404 18.40 -4.96 8.70
CA GLN A 404 17.85 -5.15 7.36
C GLN A 404 17.94 -6.61 6.90
N SER A 405 19.09 -7.25 7.07
CA SER A 405 19.33 -8.63 6.64
C SER A 405 18.41 -9.62 7.35
N LEU A 406 18.30 -9.55 8.67
CA LEU A 406 17.46 -10.45 9.44
C LEU A 406 15.98 -10.12 9.32
N SER A 407 15.60 -8.86 9.11
CA SER A 407 14.22 -8.48 8.83
C SER A 407 13.74 -9.12 7.53
N GLU A 408 14.51 -9.02 6.46
CA GLU A 408 14.17 -9.64 5.18
C GLU A 408 14.18 -11.16 5.24
N LEU A 409 15.14 -11.74 5.98
CA LEU A 409 15.21 -13.19 6.21
C LEU A 409 13.99 -13.67 7.02
N ARG A 410 13.57 -12.92 8.02
CA ARG A 410 12.36 -13.17 8.80
C ARG A 410 11.11 -13.26 7.92
N LEU A 411 10.94 -12.28 7.04
CA LEU A 411 9.82 -12.25 6.09
C LEU A 411 9.89 -13.38 5.07
N HIS A 412 11.09 -13.72 4.62
CA HIS A 412 11.32 -14.88 3.75
C HIS A 412 10.85 -16.18 4.41
N PHE A 413 11.25 -16.41 5.68
CA PHE A 413 10.83 -17.58 6.44
C PHE A 413 9.31 -17.59 6.71
N GLY A 414 8.75 -16.43 7.04
CA GLY A 414 7.31 -16.28 7.25
C GLY A 414 6.48 -16.72 6.05
N ARG A 415 6.93 -16.39 4.84
CA ARG A 415 6.28 -16.79 3.58
C ARG A 415 6.57 -18.26 3.24
N LYS A 416 7.83 -18.67 3.28
CA LYS A 416 8.27 -20.03 2.91
C LYS A 416 7.61 -21.11 3.76
N HIS A 417 7.47 -20.87 5.05
CA HIS A 417 6.93 -21.84 6.01
C HIS A 417 5.48 -21.55 6.40
N GLU A 418 4.80 -20.67 5.64
CA GLU A 418 3.37 -20.33 5.85
C GLU A 418 3.06 -19.92 7.30
N LEU A 419 3.99 -19.21 7.96
CA LEU A 419 3.82 -18.72 9.33
C LEU A 419 2.86 -17.53 9.43
N ILE A 420 2.63 -16.85 8.31
CA ILE A 420 1.82 -15.63 8.24
C ILE A 420 0.34 -16.01 8.13
N ASP A 421 -0.44 -15.69 9.14
CA ASP A 421 -1.90 -15.82 9.08
C ASP A 421 -2.50 -14.69 8.24
N LYS A 422 -2.83 -15.00 6.99
CA LYS A 422 -3.38 -14.04 5.99
C LYS A 422 -4.80 -13.56 6.33
N THR A 423 -5.46 -14.17 7.30
CA THR A 423 -6.81 -13.74 7.73
C THR A 423 -6.79 -12.62 8.76
N LYS A 424 -5.61 -12.33 9.34
CA LYS A 424 -5.44 -11.31 10.37
C LYS A 424 -5.15 -9.93 9.80
N PHE A 425 -5.67 -8.93 10.50
CA PHE A 425 -5.37 -7.51 10.30
C PHE A 425 -4.78 -6.95 11.59
N ASN A 426 -3.45 -6.93 11.68
CA ASN A 426 -2.72 -6.47 12.84
C ASN A 426 -2.24 -5.04 12.64
N PHE A 427 -2.99 -4.09 13.18
CA PHE A 427 -2.60 -2.69 13.26
C PHE A 427 -1.68 -2.44 14.43
N LEU A 428 -0.73 -1.53 14.27
CA LEU A 428 0.09 -1.02 15.36
C LEU A 428 0.59 0.39 15.04
N TRP A 429 0.92 1.14 16.10
CA TRP A 429 1.62 2.41 15.99
C TRP A 429 3.12 2.22 16.25
N VAL A 430 3.94 2.90 15.46
CA VAL A 430 5.35 3.10 15.76
C VAL A 430 5.54 4.55 16.21
N VAL A 431 6.06 4.72 17.42
CA VAL A 431 6.18 6.01 18.12
C VAL A 431 7.61 6.22 18.61
N ASP A 432 7.86 7.33 19.31
CA ASP A 432 9.19 7.66 19.88
C ASP A 432 10.32 7.67 18.85
N TRP A 433 10.03 8.28 17.71
CA TRP A 433 10.96 8.39 16.59
C TRP A 433 12.15 9.30 16.90
N PRO A 434 13.34 9.03 16.34
CA PRO A 434 14.37 10.06 16.21
C PRO A 434 13.83 11.23 15.38
N LEU A 435 14.21 12.46 15.73
CA LEU A 435 13.87 13.64 14.93
C LEU A 435 14.69 13.70 13.65
N LEU A 436 15.95 13.31 13.76
CA LEU A 436 16.98 13.44 12.77
C LEU A 436 17.75 12.14 12.59
N GLU A 437 18.27 11.91 11.41
CA GLU A 437 19.29 10.92 11.13
C GLU A 437 20.51 11.58 10.49
N TYR A 438 21.70 11.02 10.76
CA TYR A 438 22.93 11.54 10.17
C TYR A 438 23.25 10.79 8.88
N ASP A 439 23.33 11.53 7.78
CA ASP A 439 23.74 11.04 6.48
C ASP A 439 25.28 11.12 6.37
N GLU A 440 25.94 9.96 6.45
CA GLU A 440 27.40 9.88 6.38
C GLU A 440 27.94 10.32 5.00
N ASP A 441 27.21 10.04 3.92
CA ASP A 441 27.63 10.39 2.56
C ASP A 441 27.50 11.90 2.29
N ALA A 442 26.43 12.48 2.77
CA ALA A 442 26.19 13.93 2.67
C ALA A 442 26.86 14.73 3.80
N ASN A 443 27.40 14.05 4.83
CA ASN A 443 28.03 14.65 6.02
C ASN A 443 27.15 15.72 6.69
N ARG A 444 25.87 15.41 6.86
CA ARG A 444 24.87 16.31 7.47
C ARG A 444 23.71 15.55 8.09
N TYR A 445 22.98 16.22 8.97
CA TYR A 445 21.69 15.73 9.43
C TYR A 445 20.62 15.93 8.37
N GLN A 446 19.70 14.97 8.33
CA GLN A 446 18.44 15.08 7.57
C GLN A 446 17.27 14.74 8.50
N ALA A 447 16.11 15.29 8.19
CA ALA A 447 14.91 15.00 8.95
C ALA A 447 14.47 13.55 8.72
N MET A 448 14.12 12.85 9.79
CA MET A 448 13.61 11.48 9.71
C MET A 448 12.27 11.43 8.97
N HIS A 449 11.41 12.41 9.17
CA HIS A 449 10.12 12.57 8.49
C HIS A 449 10.14 13.78 7.53
N HIS A 450 10.06 15.00 8.06
CA HIS A 450 10.16 16.24 7.28
C HIS A 450 10.61 17.42 8.18
N PRO A 451 11.02 18.55 7.61
CA PRO A 451 11.57 19.69 8.36
C PRO A 451 10.59 20.37 9.31
N PHE A 452 9.30 20.07 9.20
CA PHE A 452 8.25 20.70 10.02
C PHE A 452 7.86 19.86 11.24
N THR A 453 8.49 18.71 11.43
CA THR A 453 8.21 17.80 12.55
C THR A 453 8.65 18.42 13.87
N ARG A 454 7.71 18.46 14.84
CA ARG A 454 7.93 19.03 16.15
C ARG A 454 8.81 18.14 17.02
N PRO A 455 9.88 18.66 17.62
CA PRO A 455 10.66 17.92 18.61
C PRO A 455 9.88 17.71 19.91
N VAL A 456 10.20 16.65 20.64
CA VAL A 456 9.65 16.41 21.98
C VAL A 456 10.17 17.46 22.95
N ASN A 457 11.47 17.75 22.92
CA ASN A 457 12.06 18.85 23.64
C ASN A 457 12.07 20.11 22.76
N GLU A 458 11.29 21.10 23.13
CA GLU A 458 11.14 22.35 22.38
C GLU A 458 12.19 23.43 22.76
N ASP A 459 13.25 23.05 23.45
CA ASP A 459 14.43 23.90 23.66
C ASP A 459 15.32 23.87 22.41
N PHE A 460 15.35 24.96 21.66
CA PHE A 460 16.14 25.05 20.43
C PHE A 460 17.67 25.04 20.70
N ASN A 461 18.15 25.46 21.89
CA ASN A 461 19.56 25.34 22.24
C ASN A 461 19.95 23.86 22.39
N ALA A 462 19.11 23.05 23.06
CA ALA A 462 19.33 21.62 23.20
C ALA A 462 19.35 20.91 21.82
N LEU A 463 18.51 21.33 20.90
CA LEU A 463 18.50 20.81 19.52
C LEU A 463 19.80 21.13 18.78
N LEU A 464 20.30 22.35 18.88
CA LEU A 464 21.54 22.78 18.23
C LEU A 464 22.79 22.13 18.85
N GLU A 465 22.80 21.96 20.19
CA GLU A 465 23.94 21.37 20.90
C GLU A 465 24.07 19.86 20.69
N ASN A 466 22.95 19.13 20.64
CA ASN A 466 22.95 17.67 20.49
C ASN A 466 21.82 17.18 19.57
N PRO A 467 21.91 17.41 18.25
CA PRO A 467 20.89 17.00 17.29
C PRO A 467 20.59 15.50 17.29
N ALA A 468 21.61 14.67 17.52
CA ALA A 468 21.49 13.22 17.52
C ALA A 468 20.57 12.66 18.61
N ALA A 469 20.42 13.36 19.72
CA ALA A 469 19.58 12.95 20.84
C ALA A 469 18.11 13.41 20.68
N ALA A 470 17.81 14.26 19.70
CA ALA A 470 16.48 14.82 19.53
C ALA A 470 15.47 13.75 19.10
N LYS A 471 14.31 13.73 19.78
CA LYS A 471 13.18 12.86 19.46
C LYS A 471 12.05 13.67 18.85
N ALA A 472 11.31 13.04 17.95
CA ALA A 472 10.18 13.62 17.25
C ALA A 472 8.84 13.27 17.91
N GLN A 473 7.90 14.21 17.88
CA GLN A 473 6.48 13.94 18.13
C GLN A 473 5.83 13.39 16.85
N ALA A 474 6.32 12.24 16.40
CA ALA A 474 5.90 11.56 15.17
C ALA A 474 5.36 10.16 15.48
N TYR A 475 4.49 9.71 14.62
CA TYR A 475 3.79 8.42 14.72
C TYR A 475 3.45 7.89 13.34
N ASP A 476 3.75 6.61 13.12
CA ASP A 476 3.37 5.88 11.91
C ASP A 476 2.38 4.78 12.25
N ILE A 477 1.36 4.62 11.42
CA ILE A 477 0.41 3.51 11.49
C ILE A 477 0.84 2.41 10.54
N VAL A 478 0.94 1.20 11.06
CA VAL A 478 1.38 0.00 10.34
C VAL A 478 0.26 -1.02 10.31
N LEU A 479 0.07 -1.66 9.17
CA LEU A 479 -0.82 -2.81 9.00
C LEU A 479 -0.07 -3.94 8.28
N ASN A 480 0.04 -5.11 8.93
CA ASN A 480 0.53 -6.33 8.31
C ASN A 480 1.89 -6.17 7.60
N GLY A 481 2.82 -5.42 8.19
CA GLY A 481 4.15 -5.19 7.63
C GLY A 481 4.25 -4.05 6.61
N TYR A 482 3.19 -3.27 6.45
CA TYR A 482 3.16 -2.09 5.59
C TYR A 482 2.89 -0.83 6.42
N GLU A 483 3.66 0.20 6.18
CA GLU A 483 3.34 1.55 6.64
C GLU A 483 2.11 2.04 5.85
N LEU A 484 0.97 2.19 6.55
CA LEU A 484 -0.23 2.78 5.96
C LEU A 484 -0.14 4.28 5.84
N GLY A 485 0.54 4.90 6.78
CA GLY A 485 0.70 6.33 6.81
C GLY A 485 1.53 6.80 7.98
N GLY A 486 1.95 8.04 7.90
CA GLY A 486 2.73 8.69 8.94
C GLY A 486 2.23 10.10 9.22
N GLY A 487 2.48 10.52 10.43
CA GLY A 487 2.11 11.84 10.90
C GLY A 487 3.01 12.36 12.01
N SER A 488 2.80 13.60 12.36
CA SER A 488 3.47 14.24 13.49
C SER A 488 2.69 15.46 13.98
N LEU A 489 3.01 15.90 15.18
CA LEU A 489 2.79 17.29 15.53
C LEU A 489 3.81 18.15 14.79
N ARG A 490 3.43 19.39 14.45
CA ARG A 490 4.24 20.29 13.64
C ARG A 490 4.85 21.39 14.51
N ILE A 491 6.00 21.90 14.09
CA ILE A 491 6.54 23.13 14.63
C ILE A 491 5.58 24.28 14.29
N TYR A 492 5.19 25.06 15.29
CA TYR A 492 4.30 26.21 15.13
C TYR A 492 4.91 27.52 15.63
N ARG A 493 6.17 27.48 16.09
CA ARG A 493 6.95 28.64 16.52
C ARG A 493 8.07 28.89 15.53
N ARG A 494 8.25 30.15 15.13
CA ARG A 494 9.27 30.56 14.18
C ARG A 494 10.69 30.25 14.66
N ASP A 495 10.99 30.54 15.94
CA ASP A 495 12.34 30.31 16.51
C ASP A 495 12.75 28.83 16.43
N MET A 496 11.84 27.93 16.74
CA MET A 496 12.10 26.49 16.63
C MET A 496 12.25 26.04 15.17
N GLN A 497 11.47 26.60 14.25
CA GLN A 497 11.57 26.27 12.83
C GLN A 497 12.91 26.76 12.25
N GLU A 498 13.39 27.92 12.66
CA GLU A 498 14.70 28.44 12.29
C GLU A 498 15.83 27.53 12.80
N ALA A 499 15.75 27.07 14.06
CA ALA A 499 16.71 26.11 14.63
C ALA A 499 16.72 24.78 13.88
N MET A 500 15.55 24.27 13.51
CA MET A 500 15.43 23.04 12.74
C MET A 500 16.08 23.18 11.35
N PHE A 501 15.83 24.26 10.64
CA PHE A 501 16.48 24.53 9.36
C PHE A 501 18.00 24.68 9.47
N GLU A 502 18.49 25.32 10.54
CA GLU A 502 19.93 25.45 10.80
C GLU A 502 20.60 24.08 10.96
N VAL A 503 20.02 23.18 11.75
CA VAL A 503 20.52 21.81 11.94
C VAL A 503 20.52 21.02 10.63
N LEU A 504 19.52 21.26 9.77
CA LEU A 504 19.42 20.61 8.45
C LEU A 504 20.38 21.23 7.40
N GLY A 505 21.14 22.26 7.76
CA GLY A 505 22.12 22.90 6.90
C GLY A 505 21.56 23.98 5.97
N PHE A 506 20.35 24.47 6.22
CA PHE A 506 19.80 25.63 5.51
C PHE A 506 20.45 26.93 6.00
N THR A 507 20.76 27.83 5.08
CA THR A 507 21.01 29.22 5.43
C THR A 507 19.67 29.94 5.65
N LYS A 508 19.69 31.08 6.33
CA LYS A 508 18.47 31.90 6.52
C LYS A 508 17.86 32.31 5.18
N GLU A 509 18.71 32.65 4.21
CA GLU A 509 18.31 33.03 2.85
C GLU A 509 17.65 31.85 2.11
N SER A 510 18.27 30.67 2.15
CA SER A 510 17.72 29.48 1.47
C SER A 510 16.42 28.99 2.10
N ALA A 511 16.28 29.06 3.43
CA ALA A 511 15.04 28.75 4.13
C ALA A 511 13.92 29.73 3.76
N GLN A 512 14.23 31.04 3.72
CA GLN A 512 13.27 32.06 3.31
C GLN A 512 12.86 31.95 1.85
N GLU A 513 13.78 31.63 0.96
CA GLU A 513 13.48 31.42 -0.45
C GLU A 513 12.53 30.24 -0.69
N GLN A 514 12.76 29.13 0.02
CA GLN A 514 11.98 27.91 -0.17
C GLN A 514 10.67 27.89 0.63
N PHE A 515 10.70 28.35 1.89
CA PHE A 515 9.62 28.20 2.86
C PHE A 515 9.18 29.55 3.49
N GLY A 516 9.57 30.67 2.90
CA GLY A 516 9.29 32.01 3.42
C GLY A 516 7.81 32.23 3.70
N PHE A 517 6.93 31.78 2.83
CA PHE A 517 5.50 31.90 2.99
C PHE A 517 4.96 31.19 4.26
N LEU A 518 5.54 30.05 4.64
CA LEU A 518 5.19 29.34 5.88
C LEU A 518 5.84 30.02 7.09
N MET A 519 7.13 30.39 6.96
CA MET A 519 7.85 31.08 8.03
C MET A 519 7.18 32.39 8.42
N ASP A 520 6.74 33.17 7.43
CA ASP A 520 6.04 34.43 7.66
C ASP A 520 4.65 34.19 8.30
N ALA A 521 3.97 33.12 7.94
CA ALA A 521 2.69 32.76 8.55
C ALA A 521 2.82 32.46 10.06
N LEU A 522 3.94 31.86 10.49
CA LEU A 522 4.19 31.57 11.90
C LEU A 522 4.22 32.84 12.79
N ASP A 523 4.49 34.02 12.22
CA ASP A 523 4.53 35.28 12.93
C ASP A 523 3.15 35.84 13.30
N TYR A 524 2.07 35.28 12.73
CA TYR A 524 0.71 35.80 12.90
C TYR A 524 -0.19 34.97 13.82
N GLY A 525 0.37 34.38 14.86
CA GLY A 525 -0.42 33.63 15.85
C GLY A 525 -0.84 32.24 15.32
N PHE A 526 0.11 31.47 14.89
CA PHE A 526 -0.12 30.13 14.34
C PHE A 526 -0.49 29.14 15.46
N PRO A 527 -1.56 28.33 15.30
CA PRO A 527 -1.96 27.39 16.34
C PRO A 527 -1.04 26.18 16.41
N PRO A 528 -0.87 25.54 17.58
CA PRO A 528 -0.35 24.18 17.65
C PRO A 528 -1.18 23.28 16.75
N HIS A 529 -0.54 22.49 15.90
CA HIS A 529 -1.21 21.64 14.92
C HIS A 529 -0.43 20.37 14.64
N GLY A 530 -1.12 19.40 14.10
CA GLY A 530 -0.56 18.12 13.71
C GLY A 530 -1.49 17.37 12.78
N GLY A 531 -1.00 16.33 12.18
CA GLY A 531 -1.80 15.57 11.23
C GLY A 531 -1.16 14.26 10.84
N ILE A 532 -1.78 13.63 9.86
CA ILE A 532 -1.36 12.33 9.31
C ILE A 532 -1.78 12.24 7.84
N ALA A 533 -1.04 11.49 7.06
CA ALA A 533 -1.42 11.11 5.71
C ALA A 533 -1.47 9.59 5.61
N LEU A 534 -2.58 9.05 5.14
CA LEU A 534 -2.74 7.61 4.87
C LEU A 534 -2.61 7.37 3.36
N GLY A 535 -1.83 6.37 2.96
CA GLY A 535 -1.77 5.89 1.57
C GLY A 535 -3.05 5.13 1.22
N LEU A 536 -3.99 5.76 0.50
CA LEU A 536 -5.26 5.12 0.16
C LEU A 536 -5.07 3.88 -0.72
N ASP A 537 -4.18 3.96 -1.70
CA ASP A 537 -3.91 2.82 -2.60
C ASP A 537 -3.40 1.61 -1.81
N ARG A 538 -2.49 1.85 -0.88
CA ARG A 538 -1.91 0.80 -0.03
C ARG A 538 -2.94 0.23 0.94
N LEU A 539 -3.78 1.06 1.53
CA LEU A 539 -4.88 0.62 2.39
C LEU A 539 -5.82 -0.30 1.61
N VAL A 540 -6.29 0.13 0.44
CA VAL A 540 -7.20 -0.68 -0.38
C VAL A 540 -6.56 -1.96 -0.87
N MET A 541 -5.27 -1.93 -1.23
CA MET A 541 -4.49 -3.12 -1.58
C MET A 541 -4.53 -4.16 -0.46
N LEU A 542 -4.28 -3.74 0.77
CA LEU A 542 -4.29 -4.65 1.94
C LEU A 542 -5.69 -5.16 2.27
N LEU A 543 -6.71 -4.32 2.16
CA LEU A 543 -8.11 -4.74 2.36
C LEU A 543 -8.57 -5.74 1.28
N ALA A 544 -8.07 -5.60 0.06
CA ALA A 544 -8.36 -6.52 -1.05
C ALA A 544 -7.56 -7.83 -0.98
N GLY A 545 -6.54 -7.92 -0.12
CA GLY A 545 -5.63 -9.05 -0.06
C GLY A 545 -4.70 -9.17 -1.27
N GLU A 546 -4.42 -8.04 -1.93
CA GLU A 546 -3.55 -7.96 -3.10
C GLU A 546 -2.09 -7.66 -2.68
N ASP A 547 -1.14 -8.11 -3.48
CA ASP A 547 0.30 -7.89 -3.26
C ASP A 547 0.85 -6.67 -4.03
N ASN A 548 0.02 -6.03 -4.86
CA ASN A 548 0.42 -4.93 -5.72
C ASN A 548 -0.68 -3.87 -5.82
N ILE A 549 -0.32 -2.60 -5.63
CA ILE A 549 -1.29 -1.49 -5.70
C ILE A 549 -1.90 -1.29 -7.09
N ARG A 550 -1.27 -1.79 -8.16
CA ARG A 550 -1.82 -1.74 -9.52
C ARG A 550 -3.17 -2.46 -9.64
N GLU A 551 -3.43 -3.45 -8.79
CA GLU A 551 -4.70 -4.17 -8.78
C GLU A 551 -5.88 -3.34 -8.28
N VAL A 552 -5.61 -2.29 -7.50
CA VAL A 552 -6.64 -1.43 -6.89
C VAL A 552 -6.68 0.00 -7.46
N ILE A 553 -5.90 0.25 -8.51
CA ILE A 553 -5.87 1.52 -9.26
C ILE A 553 -6.46 1.27 -10.65
N ALA A 554 -7.38 2.14 -11.08
CA ALA A 554 -8.06 1.97 -12.36
C ALA A 554 -7.07 1.96 -13.54
N PHE A 555 -6.18 2.94 -13.63
CA PHE A 555 -5.19 3.10 -14.70
C PHE A 555 -3.80 3.31 -14.12
N PRO A 556 -3.12 2.24 -13.66
CA PRO A 556 -1.79 2.34 -13.07
C PRO A 556 -0.70 2.49 -14.14
N LYS A 557 0.47 2.98 -13.74
CA LYS A 557 1.69 2.91 -14.53
C LYS A 557 2.39 1.55 -14.33
N ASN A 558 3.13 1.10 -15.33
CA ASN A 558 3.98 -0.10 -15.23
C ASN A 558 5.26 0.18 -14.43
N GLY A 559 6.13 -0.82 -14.28
CA GLY A 559 7.38 -0.71 -13.53
C GLY A 559 8.39 0.33 -14.08
N SER A 560 8.21 0.78 -15.32
CA SER A 560 9.00 1.83 -15.97
C SER A 560 8.29 3.20 -15.95
N ALA A 561 7.30 3.39 -15.11
CA ALA A 561 6.49 4.60 -14.99
C ALA A 561 5.72 4.96 -16.29
N MET A 562 5.38 3.98 -17.12
CA MET A 562 4.64 4.18 -18.36
C MET A 562 3.18 3.74 -18.24
N ASP A 563 2.28 4.51 -18.83
CA ASP A 563 0.95 4.05 -19.18
C ASP A 563 0.99 3.42 -20.59
N THR A 564 0.97 2.10 -20.65
CA THR A 564 1.06 1.35 -21.91
C THR A 564 -0.23 1.43 -22.75
N MET A 565 -1.35 1.79 -22.17
CA MET A 565 -2.62 1.97 -22.87
C MET A 565 -2.65 3.29 -23.65
N THR A 566 -2.31 4.40 -22.99
CA THR A 566 -2.27 5.74 -23.60
C THR A 566 -0.92 6.10 -24.19
N GLN A 567 0.12 5.28 -23.92
CA GLN A 567 1.51 5.51 -24.31
C GLN A 567 2.11 6.80 -23.69
N ALA A 568 1.70 7.12 -22.47
CA ALA A 568 2.30 8.21 -21.71
C ALA A 568 3.50 7.72 -20.88
N PRO A 569 4.63 8.46 -20.79
CA PRO A 569 4.87 9.74 -21.44
C PRO A 569 5.12 9.59 -22.95
N SER A 570 4.80 10.62 -23.71
CA SER A 570 4.97 10.67 -25.16
C SER A 570 5.70 11.95 -25.59
N PRO A 571 6.37 11.95 -26.76
CA PRO A 571 6.96 13.15 -27.32
C PRO A 571 5.94 14.28 -27.52
N VAL A 572 6.38 15.50 -27.40
CA VAL A 572 5.59 16.71 -27.71
C VAL A 572 6.10 17.35 -29.01
N SER A 573 5.28 18.18 -29.63
CA SER A 573 5.65 18.86 -30.87
C SER A 573 6.71 19.97 -30.64
N GLU A 574 7.48 20.28 -31.67
CA GLU A 574 8.40 21.43 -31.68
C GLU A 574 7.68 22.74 -31.34
N GLN A 575 6.46 22.93 -31.86
CA GLN A 575 5.66 24.12 -31.57
C GLN A 575 5.36 24.23 -30.07
N GLN A 576 4.96 23.13 -29.41
CA GLN A 576 4.70 23.12 -27.97
C GLN A 576 5.97 23.48 -27.16
N LEU A 577 7.14 22.97 -27.58
CA LEU A 577 8.41 23.34 -26.94
C LEU A 577 8.74 24.81 -27.11
N GLN A 578 8.54 25.36 -28.33
CA GLN A 578 8.77 26.78 -28.62
C GLN A 578 7.86 27.68 -27.79
N GLU A 579 6.57 27.34 -27.68
CA GLU A 579 5.60 28.06 -26.84
C GLU A 579 6.00 28.11 -25.36
N LEU A 580 6.76 27.11 -24.89
CA LEU A 580 7.27 27.01 -23.53
C LEU A 580 8.71 27.54 -23.39
N SER A 581 9.33 28.03 -24.46
CA SER A 581 10.73 28.43 -24.51
C SER A 581 11.71 27.32 -24.09
N LEU A 582 11.38 26.06 -24.44
CA LEU A 582 12.14 24.86 -24.10
C LEU A 582 12.78 24.23 -25.33
N LYS A 583 13.88 23.52 -25.10
CA LYS A 583 14.56 22.70 -26.10
C LYS A 583 15.07 21.41 -25.50
N ILE A 584 14.80 20.29 -26.19
CA ILE A 584 15.41 19.00 -25.86
C ILE A 584 16.86 18.99 -26.35
N ARG A 585 17.78 18.58 -25.47
CA ARG A 585 19.23 18.47 -25.79
C ARG A 585 19.56 17.10 -26.36
#